data_8cdcee38fddfbe69c8b95ef9cc5e6ef5
#
_entry.id   8cdcee38fddfbe69c8b95ef9cc5e6ef5
#
_cell.length_a   1.000
_cell.length_b   1.000
_cell.length_c   1.000
_cell.angle_alpha   90.00
_cell.angle_beta   90.00
_cell.angle_gamma   90.00
#
_symmetry.space_group_name_H-M   'P 1'
#
loop_
_entity.id
_entity.type
_entity.pdbx_description
1 polymer ?
#
loop_
_entity_poly.entity_id
_entity_poly.type
_entity_poly.pdbx_seq_one_letter_code
_entity_poly.pdbx_strand_id
1 'polypeptide(L)'
;MLLVALGDSVTAGFGASRGKAYVERLIANPPDEFADMQGRSLGRVLPNLTTLNIAVSGSDSLDHLRHIQKHLPEQPADVFGLVVMTTGGNDLIHWYGRSPPREGAMYGATLQQAKPWIKNYEQRLDTMFTEIEKRFPGGCAIFVADIYDPSDGRGDPESTWALPAWPDCVTILDAYNAAVDRASARHPEVHVVPVHDAFLGHGIHCRKFWNPHYSWGDPNFWYSKDILEDPNNRGYDALRRVFLRAIVEQREALIERQIEANANS
;
A
#
# COMPACT_ATOMS: atom_id res chain seq x y z
N MET A 1 4.61 18.48 -10.64
CA MET A 1 3.89 17.31 -10.04
C MET A 1 4.53 16.97 -8.72
N LEU A 2 3.74 16.74 -7.66
CA LEU A 2 4.21 16.34 -6.34
C LEU A 2 3.83 14.89 -6.06
N LEU A 3 4.82 14.00 -5.89
CA LEU A 3 4.61 12.64 -5.38
C LEU A 3 4.50 12.70 -3.85
N VAL A 4 3.36 12.28 -3.33
CA VAL A 4 3.14 12.12 -1.88
C VAL A 4 3.12 10.62 -1.56
N ALA A 5 3.95 10.21 -0.61
CA ALA A 5 3.91 8.87 -0.04
C ALA A 5 3.22 8.94 1.33
N LEU A 6 2.09 8.25 1.46
CA LEU A 6 1.25 8.19 2.66
C LEU A 6 1.08 6.73 3.07
N GLY A 7 1.07 6.44 4.36
CA GLY A 7 0.79 5.10 4.84
C GLY A 7 1.52 4.71 6.10
N ASP A 8 1.69 3.42 6.25
CA ASP A 8 2.28 2.74 7.40
C ASP A 8 3.78 2.43 7.23
N SER A 9 4.27 1.40 7.92
CA SER A 9 5.66 0.91 7.86
C SER A 9 6.10 0.56 6.44
N VAL A 10 5.22 0.01 5.63
CA VAL A 10 5.52 -0.40 4.25
C VAL A 10 5.85 0.82 3.38
N THR A 11 5.05 1.89 3.45
CA THR A 11 5.32 3.13 2.71
C THR A 11 6.49 3.90 3.33
N ALA A 12 6.67 3.85 4.65
CA ALA A 12 7.83 4.42 5.32
C ALA A 12 9.15 3.69 4.99
N GLY A 13 9.07 2.45 4.46
CA GLY A 13 10.23 1.65 4.08
C GLY A 13 10.88 0.92 5.24
N PHE A 14 10.11 0.56 6.27
CA PHE A 14 10.62 -0.12 7.45
C PHE A 14 11.26 -1.47 7.08
N GLY A 15 12.45 -1.74 7.61
CA GLY A 15 13.21 -2.98 7.32
C GLY A 15 13.90 -3.01 5.94
N ALA A 16 13.65 -2.04 5.06
CA ALA A 16 14.37 -1.93 3.80
C ALA A 16 15.83 -1.52 4.02
N SER A 17 16.74 -2.07 3.24
CA SER A 17 18.09 -1.51 3.15
C SER A 17 18.03 -0.10 2.55
N ARG A 18 19.02 0.75 2.91
CA ARG A 18 19.08 2.14 2.43
C ARG A 18 18.91 2.22 0.90
N GLY A 19 18.02 3.04 0.43
CA GLY A 19 17.70 3.23 -0.99
C GLY A 19 16.87 2.10 -1.62
N LYS A 20 16.37 1.14 -0.83
CA LYS A 20 15.64 -0.03 -1.33
C LYS A 20 14.16 -0.09 -0.91
N ALA A 21 13.66 0.90 -0.18
CA ALA A 21 12.22 1.06 0.02
C ALA A 21 11.51 1.28 -1.33
N TYR A 22 10.25 0.83 -1.44
CA TYR A 22 9.56 0.91 -2.74
C TYR A 22 9.38 2.34 -3.23
N VAL A 23 9.11 3.29 -2.33
CA VAL A 23 8.98 4.71 -2.69
C VAL A 23 10.30 5.27 -3.22
N GLU A 24 11.43 4.98 -2.57
CA GLU A 24 12.75 5.41 -3.03
C GLU A 24 13.03 4.87 -4.44
N ARG A 25 12.76 3.58 -4.68
CA ARG A 25 12.93 2.91 -5.98
C ARG A 25 11.94 3.39 -7.04
N LEU A 26 10.72 3.80 -6.66
CA LEU A 26 9.79 4.45 -7.56
C LEU A 26 10.37 5.77 -8.10
N ILE A 27 10.99 6.56 -7.23
CA ILE A 27 11.55 7.86 -7.58
C ILE A 27 12.81 7.69 -8.43
N ALA A 28 13.76 6.87 -7.96
CA ALA A 28 15.04 6.65 -8.61
C ALA A 28 15.59 5.24 -8.32
N ASN A 29 16.25 4.64 -9.30
CA ASN A 29 16.90 3.36 -9.09
C ASN A 29 18.15 3.50 -8.20
N PRO A 30 18.37 2.60 -7.21
CA PRO A 30 19.65 2.51 -6.53
C PRO A 30 20.76 2.01 -7.49
N PRO A 31 22.05 2.23 -7.17
CA PRO A 31 23.15 1.82 -8.05
C PRO A 31 23.20 0.31 -8.36
N ASP A 32 22.72 -0.51 -7.41
CA ASP A 32 22.67 -1.97 -7.49
C ASP A 32 21.27 -2.50 -7.78
N GLU A 33 20.48 -1.75 -8.59
CA GLU A 33 19.15 -2.14 -8.99
C GLU A 33 19.17 -3.40 -9.87
N PHE A 34 18.07 -4.18 -9.86
CA PHE A 34 17.89 -5.30 -10.76
C PHE A 34 18.05 -4.89 -12.22
N ALA A 35 18.78 -5.69 -13.01
CA ALA A 35 19.16 -5.34 -14.37
C ALA A 35 17.96 -5.02 -15.27
N ASP A 36 16.84 -5.75 -15.10
CA ASP A 36 15.59 -5.53 -15.83
C ASP A 36 14.84 -4.26 -15.41
N MET A 37 15.22 -3.65 -14.29
CA MET A 37 14.60 -2.44 -13.76
C MET A 37 15.51 -1.20 -13.83
N GLN A 38 16.73 -1.36 -14.28
CA GLN A 38 17.63 -0.22 -14.49
C GLN A 38 17.02 0.81 -15.47
N GLY A 39 17.03 2.07 -15.07
CA GLY A 39 16.43 3.17 -15.85
C GLY A 39 14.90 3.25 -15.80
N ARG A 40 14.24 2.36 -15.05
CA ARG A 40 12.78 2.36 -14.89
C ARG A 40 12.38 2.96 -13.54
N SER A 41 12.07 4.26 -13.56
CA SER A 41 11.62 5.01 -12.37
C SER A 41 10.74 6.19 -12.78
N LEU A 42 9.95 6.72 -11.84
CA LEU A 42 9.09 7.88 -12.10
C LEU A 42 9.88 9.13 -12.47
N GLY A 43 11.07 9.34 -11.88
CA GLY A 43 11.93 10.46 -12.25
C GLY A 43 12.40 10.42 -13.72
N ARG A 44 12.27 9.26 -14.40
CA ARG A 44 12.55 9.14 -15.85
C ARG A 44 11.33 9.39 -16.73
N VAL A 45 10.13 9.13 -16.25
CA VAL A 45 8.89 9.16 -17.04
C VAL A 45 8.00 10.35 -16.75
N LEU A 46 8.15 10.98 -15.57
CA LEU A 46 7.41 12.16 -15.15
C LEU A 46 8.38 13.33 -14.94
N PRO A 47 8.26 14.42 -15.72
CA PRO A 47 9.15 15.56 -15.60
C PRO A 47 8.89 16.35 -14.31
N ASN A 48 9.95 16.92 -13.73
CA ASN A 48 9.89 17.82 -12.57
C ASN A 48 9.15 17.24 -11.35
N LEU A 49 9.34 15.94 -11.10
CA LEU A 49 8.74 15.26 -9.94
C LEU A 49 9.43 15.73 -8.64
N THR A 50 8.65 16.38 -7.77
CA THR A 50 9.05 16.63 -6.36
C THR A 50 8.41 15.59 -5.45
N THR A 51 8.92 15.42 -4.24
CA THR A 51 8.50 14.32 -3.35
C THR A 51 8.25 14.78 -1.92
N LEU A 52 7.21 14.23 -1.29
CA LEU A 52 6.88 14.41 0.11
C LEU A 52 6.51 13.05 0.70
N ASN A 53 7.26 12.56 1.69
CA ASN A 53 6.91 11.33 2.40
C ASN A 53 6.34 11.69 3.78
N ILE A 54 5.07 11.35 4.02
CA ILE A 54 4.35 11.56 5.29
C ILE A 54 3.91 10.22 5.92
N ALA A 55 4.44 9.10 5.41
CA ALA A 55 4.16 7.79 5.97
C ALA A 55 4.80 7.64 7.37
N VAL A 56 4.10 6.94 8.26
CA VAL A 56 4.54 6.74 9.64
C VAL A 56 4.49 5.26 9.98
N SER A 57 5.63 4.67 10.31
CA SER A 57 5.72 3.27 10.72
C SER A 57 4.83 2.99 11.94
N GLY A 58 4.05 1.92 11.90
CA GLY A 58 3.12 1.52 12.96
C GLY A 58 1.77 2.23 12.93
N SER A 59 1.52 3.17 12.00
CA SER A 59 0.20 3.80 11.88
C SER A 59 -0.84 2.85 11.29
N ASP A 60 -2.07 2.96 11.75
CA ASP A 60 -3.26 2.31 11.20
C ASP A 60 -4.15 3.32 10.46
N SER A 61 -5.29 2.86 9.94
CA SER A 61 -6.20 3.74 9.21
C SER A 61 -6.81 4.85 10.07
N LEU A 62 -6.87 4.68 11.38
CA LEU A 62 -7.35 5.71 12.33
C LEU A 62 -6.36 6.89 12.45
N ASP A 63 -5.07 6.62 12.20
CA ASP A 63 -4.02 7.63 12.24
C ASP A 63 -3.88 8.41 10.92
N HIS A 64 -4.10 7.76 9.78
CA HIS A 64 -3.79 8.31 8.46
C HIS A 64 -4.53 9.61 8.16
N LEU A 65 -5.81 9.73 8.56
CA LEU A 65 -6.55 10.99 8.39
C LEU A 65 -5.88 12.17 9.12
N ARG A 66 -5.40 11.94 10.33
CA ARG A 66 -4.65 12.95 11.09
C ARG A 66 -3.32 13.28 10.43
N HIS A 67 -2.63 12.29 9.85
CA HIS A 67 -1.39 12.51 9.12
C HIS A 67 -1.61 13.38 7.87
N ILE A 68 -2.68 13.13 7.11
CA ILE A 68 -3.08 13.97 5.97
C ILE A 68 -3.30 15.41 6.44
N GLN A 69 -4.15 15.61 7.45
CA GLN A 69 -4.49 16.93 7.95
C GLN A 69 -3.29 17.71 8.48
N LYS A 70 -2.36 17.04 9.15
CA LYS A 70 -1.22 17.65 9.82
C LYS A 70 -0.01 17.87 8.91
N HIS A 71 0.24 16.95 7.96
CA HIS A 71 1.50 16.88 7.25
C HIS A 71 1.38 17.08 5.74
N LEU A 72 0.15 17.08 5.18
CA LEU A 72 -0.09 17.41 3.79
C LEU A 72 -0.72 18.80 3.69
N PRO A 73 0.08 19.85 3.44
CA PRO A 73 -0.47 21.20 3.26
C PRO A 73 -1.25 21.27 1.94
N GLU A 74 -2.16 22.23 1.85
CA GLU A 74 -2.79 22.60 0.57
C GLU A 74 -1.72 23.04 -0.41
N GLN A 75 -1.81 22.54 -1.64
CA GLN A 75 -0.84 22.80 -2.69
C GLN A 75 -1.30 23.97 -3.58
N PRO A 76 -0.36 24.66 -4.24
CA PRO A 76 -0.72 25.63 -5.29
C PRO A 76 -1.54 24.96 -6.41
N ALA A 77 -2.38 25.77 -7.09
CA ALA A 77 -3.28 25.28 -8.14
C ALA A 77 -2.53 24.74 -9.39
N ASP A 78 -1.27 25.13 -9.59
CA ASP A 78 -0.38 24.62 -10.63
C ASP A 78 0.31 23.28 -10.29
N VAL A 79 0.08 22.76 -9.09
CA VAL A 79 0.65 21.49 -8.62
C VAL A 79 -0.38 20.38 -8.72
N PHE A 80 -0.12 19.41 -9.60
CA PHE A 80 -0.86 18.15 -9.64
C PHE A 80 -0.29 17.14 -8.64
N GLY A 81 -1.15 16.47 -7.86
CA GLY A 81 -0.77 15.48 -6.87
C GLY A 81 -0.70 14.06 -7.45
N LEU A 82 0.39 13.35 -7.20
CA LEU A 82 0.51 11.92 -7.42
C LEU A 82 0.68 11.24 -6.04
N VAL A 83 -0.34 10.56 -5.55
CA VAL A 83 -0.32 9.97 -4.21
C VAL A 83 -0.15 8.46 -4.29
N VAL A 84 0.83 7.90 -3.58
CA VAL A 84 0.98 6.45 -3.37
C VAL A 84 0.69 6.13 -1.91
N MET A 85 -0.16 5.11 -1.67
CA MET A 85 -0.71 4.88 -0.34
C MET A 85 -0.78 3.39 0.01
N THR A 86 -0.37 3.04 1.24
CA THR A 86 -0.69 1.77 1.90
C THR A 86 -1.49 2.04 3.17
N THR A 87 -2.52 1.23 3.44
CA THR A 87 -3.38 1.41 4.63
C THR A 87 -4.16 0.13 4.93
N GLY A 88 -4.51 -0.08 6.18
CA GLY A 88 -5.38 -1.18 6.63
C GLY A 88 -4.62 -2.43 7.09
N GLY A 89 -3.36 -2.64 6.71
CA GLY A 89 -2.57 -3.78 7.18
C GLY A 89 -2.48 -3.83 8.70
N ASN A 90 -2.10 -2.72 9.33
CA ASN A 90 -2.01 -2.62 10.78
C ASN A 90 -3.38 -2.73 11.48
N ASP A 91 -4.47 -2.30 10.85
CA ASP A 91 -5.83 -2.51 11.36
C ASP A 91 -6.13 -4.01 11.59
N LEU A 92 -5.56 -4.87 10.74
CA LEU A 92 -5.73 -6.32 10.84
C LEU A 92 -4.84 -6.93 11.93
N ILE A 93 -3.56 -6.56 11.98
CA ILE A 93 -2.53 -7.34 12.69
C ILE A 93 -2.07 -6.74 14.01
N HIS A 94 -2.33 -5.48 14.30
CA HIS A 94 -1.84 -4.85 15.54
C HIS A 94 -2.06 -5.73 16.76
N TRP A 95 -1.04 -5.79 17.60
CA TRP A 95 -0.97 -6.59 18.82
C TRP A 95 -0.98 -8.11 18.62
N TYR A 96 -1.13 -8.62 17.40
CA TYR A 96 -1.01 -10.04 17.06
C TYR A 96 -1.79 -10.98 18.00
N GLY A 97 -3.01 -10.59 18.37
CA GLY A 97 -3.82 -11.37 19.31
C GLY A 97 -3.38 -11.32 20.78
N ARG A 98 -2.43 -10.46 21.16
CA ARG A 98 -2.00 -10.26 22.56
C ARG A 98 -3.00 -9.45 23.37
N SER A 99 -3.99 -8.85 22.74
CA SER A 99 -5.10 -8.14 23.34
C SER A 99 -6.42 -8.55 22.65
N PRO A 100 -7.58 -8.40 23.30
CA PRO A 100 -8.86 -8.63 22.63
C PRO A 100 -8.99 -7.79 21.36
N PRO A 101 -9.57 -8.36 20.28
CA PRO A 101 -9.71 -7.65 19.01
C PRO A 101 -10.62 -6.42 19.16
N ARG A 102 -10.25 -5.36 18.46
CA ARG A 102 -10.97 -4.09 18.39
C ARG A 102 -10.72 -3.41 17.04
N GLU A 103 -11.43 -2.32 16.79
CA GLU A 103 -11.13 -1.46 15.64
C GLU A 103 -9.67 -0.97 15.67
N GLY A 104 -8.99 -1.04 14.53
CA GLY A 104 -7.56 -0.74 14.40
C GLY A 104 -6.60 -1.82 14.93
N ALA A 105 -7.13 -2.95 15.45
CA ALA A 105 -6.33 -4.08 15.93
C ALA A 105 -7.19 -5.37 15.97
N MET A 106 -7.52 -5.91 14.80
CA MET A 106 -8.56 -6.96 14.68
C MET A 106 -8.06 -8.38 14.84
N TYR A 107 -6.77 -8.61 15.01
CA TYR A 107 -6.23 -9.97 15.07
C TYR A 107 -7.00 -10.84 16.07
N GLY A 108 -7.51 -11.99 15.59
CA GLY A 108 -8.33 -12.91 16.37
C GLY A 108 -9.83 -12.59 16.39
N ALA A 109 -10.30 -11.54 15.72
CA ALA A 109 -11.72 -11.25 15.59
C ALA A 109 -12.43 -12.29 14.74
N THR A 110 -13.72 -12.55 15.07
CA THR A 110 -14.63 -13.20 14.14
C THR A 110 -15.10 -12.20 13.08
N LEU A 111 -15.52 -12.69 11.91
CA LEU A 111 -16.09 -11.84 10.87
C LEU A 111 -17.27 -11.01 11.39
N GLN A 112 -18.11 -11.60 12.28
CA GLN A 112 -19.22 -10.89 12.89
C GLN A 112 -18.77 -9.68 13.71
N GLN A 113 -17.71 -9.83 14.49
CA GLN A 113 -17.11 -8.74 15.27
C GLN A 113 -16.49 -7.67 14.34
N ALA A 114 -15.81 -8.11 13.27
CA ALA A 114 -15.11 -7.23 12.34
C ALA A 114 -16.05 -6.40 11.45
N LYS A 115 -17.26 -6.87 11.12
CA LYS A 115 -18.20 -6.19 10.22
C LYS A 115 -18.38 -4.68 10.47
N PRO A 116 -18.65 -4.19 11.69
CA PRO A 116 -18.78 -2.75 11.92
C PRO A 116 -17.46 -2.00 11.67
N TRP A 117 -16.31 -2.59 12.01
CA TRP A 117 -15.00 -2.00 11.82
C TRP A 117 -14.61 -1.92 10.33
N ILE A 118 -14.96 -2.96 9.54
CA ILE A 118 -14.80 -2.96 8.08
C ILE A 118 -15.61 -1.82 7.46
N LYS A 119 -16.86 -1.64 7.90
CA LYS A 119 -17.69 -0.51 7.44
C LYS A 119 -17.09 0.85 7.80
N ASN A 120 -16.58 0.99 9.02
CA ASN A 120 -15.91 2.21 9.46
C ASN A 120 -14.63 2.46 8.66
N TYR A 121 -13.87 1.41 8.35
CA TYR A 121 -12.68 1.50 7.49
C TYR A 121 -13.02 2.01 6.09
N GLU A 122 -14.07 1.47 5.46
CA GLU A 122 -14.56 1.93 4.16
C GLU A 122 -14.91 3.43 4.19
N GLN A 123 -15.61 3.88 5.23
CA GLN A 123 -15.95 5.30 5.41
C GLN A 123 -14.71 6.17 5.64
N ARG A 124 -13.71 5.65 6.37
CA ARG A 124 -12.43 6.36 6.55
C ARG A 124 -11.67 6.52 5.24
N LEU A 125 -11.69 5.50 4.37
CA LEU A 125 -11.08 5.59 3.04
C LEU A 125 -11.73 6.73 2.23
N ASP A 126 -13.07 6.79 2.16
CA ASP A 126 -13.77 7.90 1.50
C ASP A 126 -13.35 9.27 2.06
N THR A 127 -13.25 9.35 3.38
CA THR A 127 -12.83 10.59 4.04
C THR A 127 -11.38 10.95 3.70
N MET A 128 -10.46 9.96 3.71
CA MET A 128 -9.06 10.18 3.36
C MET A 128 -8.89 10.62 1.91
N PHE A 129 -9.59 9.97 0.97
CA PHE A 129 -9.53 10.34 -0.45
C PHE A 129 -10.05 11.77 -0.65
N THR A 130 -11.20 12.10 -0.09
CA THR A 130 -11.75 13.47 -0.14
C THR A 130 -10.80 14.51 0.49
N GLU A 131 -10.17 14.21 1.61
CA GLU A 131 -9.22 15.13 2.25
C GLU A 131 -7.95 15.30 1.41
N ILE A 132 -7.47 14.25 0.75
CA ILE A 132 -6.34 14.36 -0.18
C ILE A 132 -6.73 15.25 -1.39
N GLU A 133 -7.88 14.98 -2.01
CA GLU A 133 -8.38 15.77 -3.14
C GLU A 133 -8.46 17.27 -2.83
N LYS A 134 -8.96 17.62 -1.63
CA LYS A 134 -9.01 19.02 -1.17
C LYS A 134 -7.63 19.68 -1.04
N ARG A 135 -6.56 18.91 -0.84
CA ARG A 135 -5.19 19.44 -0.75
C ARG A 135 -4.57 19.78 -2.10
N PHE A 136 -5.21 19.36 -3.20
CA PHE A 136 -4.73 19.57 -4.54
C PHE A 136 -5.77 20.30 -5.40
N PRO A 137 -5.88 21.64 -5.32
CA PRO A 137 -6.76 22.40 -6.21
C PRO A 137 -6.46 22.19 -7.71
N GLY A 138 -5.20 21.85 -8.06
CA GLY A 138 -4.79 21.47 -9.40
C GLY A 138 -5.12 20.02 -9.79
N GLY A 139 -5.83 19.30 -8.92
CA GLY A 139 -6.17 17.90 -9.10
C GLY A 139 -5.10 16.93 -8.59
N CYS A 140 -5.48 15.66 -8.45
CA CYS A 140 -4.56 14.59 -8.06
C CYS A 140 -4.97 13.25 -8.67
N ALA A 141 -4.08 12.27 -8.55
CA ALA A 141 -4.37 10.85 -8.74
C ALA A 141 -3.84 10.08 -7.54
N ILE A 142 -4.64 9.17 -6.98
CA ILE A 142 -4.34 8.40 -5.78
C ILE A 142 -4.20 6.93 -6.16
N PHE A 143 -3.05 6.35 -5.89
CA PHE A 143 -2.74 4.93 -6.09
C PHE A 143 -2.70 4.26 -4.72
N VAL A 144 -3.77 3.56 -4.35
CA VAL A 144 -3.90 2.86 -3.07
C VAL A 144 -3.68 1.37 -3.25
N ALA A 145 -2.77 0.77 -2.47
CA ALA A 145 -2.57 -0.66 -2.46
C ALA A 145 -3.74 -1.36 -1.76
N ASP A 146 -4.17 -2.50 -2.29
CA ASP A 146 -4.85 -3.50 -1.50
C ASP A 146 -3.87 -4.18 -0.54
N ILE A 147 -4.38 -4.95 0.43
CA ILE A 147 -3.58 -5.53 1.52
C ILE A 147 -3.14 -6.94 1.12
N TYR A 148 -1.84 -7.19 1.15
CA TYR A 148 -1.25 -8.50 0.86
C TYR A 148 -1.44 -9.50 2.00
N ASP A 149 -1.30 -10.80 1.69
CA ASP A 149 -1.46 -11.91 2.63
C ASP A 149 -0.16 -12.70 2.82
N PRO A 150 0.54 -12.53 3.95
CA PRO A 150 1.73 -13.32 4.25
C PRO A 150 1.47 -14.82 4.41
N SER A 151 0.21 -15.25 4.58
CA SER A 151 -0.16 -16.66 4.69
C SER A 151 -0.38 -17.37 3.35
N ASP A 152 -0.21 -16.68 2.22
CA ASP A 152 -0.43 -17.20 0.87
C ASP A 152 -1.85 -17.79 0.68
N GLY A 153 -2.87 -17.11 1.19
CA GLY A 153 -4.29 -17.51 1.07
C GLY A 153 -4.72 -18.60 2.04
N ARG A 154 -3.87 -19.04 2.97
CA ARG A 154 -4.19 -20.13 3.88
C ARG A 154 -4.79 -19.70 5.22
N GLY A 155 -4.55 -18.47 5.62
CA GLY A 155 -5.04 -17.91 6.89
C GLY A 155 -4.50 -18.61 8.14
N ASP A 156 -3.27 -19.14 8.05
CA ASP A 156 -2.60 -19.89 9.13
C ASP A 156 -1.33 -19.19 9.63
N PRO A 157 -1.42 -17.92 10.11
CA PRO A 157 -0.25 -17.16 10.57
C PRO A 157 0.48 -17.86 11.72
N GLU A 158 -0.24 -18.64 12.53
CA GLU A 158 0.32 -19.45 13.62
C GLU A 158 1.30 -20.53 13.16
N SER A 159 1.29 -20.89 11.89
CA SER A 159 2.18 -21.94 11.38
C SER A 159 3.66 -21.55 11.38
N THR A 160 4.00 -20.28 11.56
CA THR A 160 5.39 -19.77 11.45
C THR A 160 5.86 -18.98 12.66
N TRP A 161 4.97 -18.25 13.32
CA TRP A 161 5.27 -17.52 14.55
C TRP A 161 4.32 -18.04 15.61
N ALA A 162 4.73 -18.13 16.85
CA ALA A 162 3.88 -18.54 17.97
C ALA A 162 2.71 -17.55 18.19
N LEU A 163 1.96 -17.29 17.12
CA LEU A 163 0.80 -16.43 17.11
C LEU A 163 -0.45 -17.26 17.44
N PRO A 164 -1.48 -16.69 18.05
CA PRO A 164 -2.77 -17.35 18.17
C PRO A 164 -3.38 -17.65 16.80
N ALA A 165 -4.12 -18.76 16.67
CA ALA A 165 -4.88 -19.07 15.47
C ALA A 165 -5.96 -17.99 15.20
N TRP A 166 -6.13 -17.67 13.93
CA TRP A 166 -7.15 -16.70 13.50
C TRP A 166 -8.01 -17.27 12.35
N PRO A 167 -9.03 -18.07 12.67
CA PRO A 167 -9.83 -18.79 11.67
C PRO A 167 -10.48 -17.90 10.60
N ASP A 168 -10.86 -16.67 10.94
CA ASP A 168 -11.53 -15.74 10.03
C ASP A 168 -10.54 -14.79 9.31
N CYS A 169 -9.23 -15.03 9.43
CA CYS A 169 -8.16 -14.16 8.92
C CYS A 169 -8.37 -13.78 7.43
N VAL A 170 -8.41 -14.79 6.55
CA VAL A 170 -8.56 -14.56 5.09
C VAL A 170 -9.89 -13.88 4.78
N THR A 171 -10.99 -14.37 5.38
CA THR A 171 -12.33 -13.79 5.14
C THR A 171 -12.40 -12.30 5.53
N ILE A 172 -11.73 -11.93 6.62
CA ILE A 172 -11.68 -10.52 7.08
C ILE A 172 -10.76 -9.72 6.17
N LEU A 173 -9.61 -10.26 5.76
CA LEU A 173 -8.70 -9.62 4.80
C LEU A 173 -9.40 -9.37 3.46
N ASP A 174 -10.11 -10.36 2.92
CA ASP A 174 -10.88 -10.22 1.67
C ASP A 174 -11.94 -9.13 1.80
N ALA A 175 -12.63 -9.06 2.96
CA ALA A 175 -13.62 -8.03 3.21
C ALA A 175 -13.01 -6.62 3.34
N TYR A 176 -11.76 -6.52 3.83
CA TYR A 176 -10.99 -5.27 3.85
C TYR A 176 -10.60 -4.84 2.44
N ASN A 177 -10.05 -5.75 1.64
CA ASN A 177 -9.70 -5.46 0.25
C ASN A 177 -10.95 -5.09 -0.57
N ALA A 178 -12.06 -5.79 -0.39
CA ALA A 178 -13.33 -5.39 -1.00
C ALA A 178 -13.82 -4.00 -0.53
N ALA A 179 -13.49 -3.56 0.68
CA ALA A 179 -13.80 -2.20 1.14
C ALA A 179 -12.92 -1.16 0.43
N VAL A 180 -11.65 -1.47 0.15
CA VAL A 180 -10.77 -0.62 -0.68
C VAL A 180 -11.38 -0.46 -2.08
N ASP A 181 -11.78 -1.56 -2.73
CA ASP A 181 -12.39 -1.52 -4.06
C ASP A 181 -13.67 -0.67 -4.07
N ARG A 182 -14.57 -0.87 -3.11
CA ARG A 182 -15.83 -0.12 -3.04
C ARG A 182 -15.61 1.37 -2.77
N ALA A 183 -14.68 1.72 -1.89
CA ALA A 183 -14.33 3.12 -1.65
C ALA A 183 -13.73 3.75 -2.90
N SER A 184 -12.75 3.09 -3.52
CA SER A 184 -12.09 3.58 -4.74
C SER A 184 -13.07 3.77 -5.89
N ALA A 185 -14.05 2.90 -6.06
CA ALA A 185 -15.06 3.01 -7.12
C ALA A 185 -15.94 4.27 -7.02
N ARG A 186 -15.96 4.95 -5.86
CA ARG A 186 -16.69 6.21 -5.66
C ARG A 186 -15.87 7.45 -5.98
N HIS A 187 -14.54 7.28 -6.15
CA HIS A 187 -13.59 8.35 -6.39
C HIS A 187 -12.86 8.12 -7.73
N PRO A 188 -13.20 8.83 -8.81
CA PRO A 188 -12.62 8.60 -10.13
C PRO A 188 -11.10 8.85 -10.20
N GLU A 189 -10.54 9.56 -9.22
CA GLU A 189 -9.11 9.85 -9.09
C GLU A 189 -8.34 8.74 -8.38
N VAL A 190 -9.02 7.70 -7.87
CA VAL A 190 -8.43 6.63 -7.08
C VAL A 190 -8.26 5.37 -7.91
N HIS A 191 -7.05 4.84 -7.93
CA HIS A 191 -6.67 3.61 -8.62
C HIS A 191 -6.19 2.57 -7.60
N VAL A 192 -6.83 1.41 -7.57
CA VAL A 192 -6.38 0.30 -6.73
C VAL A 192 -5.14 -0.35 -7.37
N VAL A 193 -4.11 -0.54 -6.56
CA VAL A 193 -2.87 -1.22 -6.96
C VAL A 193 -2.92 -2.65 -6.44
N PRO A 194 -2.93 -3.69 -7.30
CA PRO A 194 -3.18 -5.08 -6.93
C PRO A 194 -1.93 -5.71 -6.29
N VAL A 195 -1.61 -5.29 -5.09
CA VAL A 195 -0.46 -5.80 -4.31
C VAL A 195 -0.76 -7.17 -3.74
N HIS A 196 -2.02 -7.41 -3.33
CA HIS A 196 -2.45 -8.70 -2.81
C HIS A 196 -2.11 -9.84 -3.78
N ASP A 197 -2.59 -9.76 -5.01
CA ASP A 197 -2.35 -10.77 -6.03
C ASP A 197 -0.86 -10.95 -6.35
N ALA A 198 -0.11 -9.84 -6.39
CA ALA A 198 1.32 -9.86 -6.68
C ALA A 198 2.15 -10.56 -5.60
N PHE A 199 1.68 -10.57 -4.35
CA PHE A 199 2.39 -11.14 -3.20
C PHE A 199 2.00 -12.60 -2.90
N LEU A 200 0.87 -13.08 -3.42
CA LEU A 200 0.47 -14.48 -3.24
C LEU A 200 1.51 -15.43 -3.83
N GLY A 201 1.87 -16.45 -3.05
CA GLY A 201 2.93 -17.42 -3.39
C GLY A 201 4.33 -16.98 -2.95
N HIS A 202 4.47 -15.85 -2.28
CA HIS A 202 5.73 -15.32 -1.78
C HIS A 202 5.77 -15.14 -0.25
N GLY A 203 4.74 -15.63 0.44
CA GLY A 203 4.63 -15.65 1.90
C GLY A 203 5.24 -16.89 2.54
N ILE A 204 4.72 -17.26 3.72
CA ILE A 204 5.24 -18.35 4.56
C ILE A 204 5.15 -19.74 3.89
N HIS A 205 4.33 -19.86 2.86
CA HIS A 205 4.17 -21.10 2.09
C HIS A 205 4.82 -21.06 0.70
N CYS A 206 5.63 -20.07 0.39
CA CYS A 206 6.25 -19.86 -0.92
C CYS A 206 7.07 -21.03 -1.45
N ARG A 207 7.52 -21.97 -0.59
CA ARG A 207 8.29 -23.17 -0.97
C ARG A 207 7.43 -24.44 -1.07
N LYS A 208 6.14 -24.35 -0.77
CA LYS A 208 5.23 -25.49 -0.82
C LYS A 208 4.61 -25.60 -2.22
N PHE A 209 5.22 -26.41 -3.11
CA PHE A 209 4.80 -26.53 -4.52
C PHE A 209 3.33 -26.99 -4.70
N TRP A 210 2.70 -27.53 -3.67
CA TRP A 210 1.28 -27.89 -3.66
C TRP A 210 0.34 -26.76 -3.21
N ASN A 211 0.89 -25.59 -2.86
CA ASN A 211 0.07 -24.41 -2.58
C ASN A 211 -0.54 -23.92 -3.91
N PRO A 212 -1.85 -23.61 -3.95
CA PRO A 212 -2.50 -23.07 -5.14
C PRO A 212 -1.81 -21.82 -5.72
N HIS A 213 -1.21 -21.01 -4.86
CA HIS A 213 -0.52 -19.78 -5.24
C HIS A 213 0.99 -19.96 -5.45
N TYR A 214 1.49 -21.22 -5.53
CA TYR A 214 2.93 -21.45 -5.71
C TYR A 214 3.47 -20.81 -6.99
N SER A 215 4.48 -19.96 -6.84
CA SER A 215 5.15 -19.31 -7.96
C SER A 215 6.31 -20.15 -8.49
N TRP A 216 6.12 -20.84 -9.60
CA TRP A 216 7.13 -21.71 -10.24
C TRP A 216 8.38 -20.93 -10.69
N GLY A 217 8.21 -19.66 -11.07
CA GLY A 217 9.29 -18.80 -11.56
C GLY A 217 10.10 -18.13 -10.45
N ASP A 218 9.50 -17.93 -9.27
CA ASP A 218 10.12 -17.23 -8.15
C ASP A 218 9.58 -17.73 -6.80
N PRO A 219 9.99 -18.92 -6.33
CA PRO A 219 9.53 -19.49 -5.05
C PRO A 219 10.26 -18.86 -3.84
N ASN A 220 10.49 -17.57 -3.88
CA ASN A 220 11.22 -16.86 -2.85
C ASN A 220 10.28 -16.13 -1.88
N PHE A 221 10.69 -16.07 -0.62
CA PHE A 221 10.02 -15.34 0.43
C PHE A 221 10.29 -13.83 0.29
N TRP A 222 9.23 -13.03 0.23
CA TRP A 222 9.32 -11.58 0.00
C TRP A 222 9.16 -10.73 1.26
N TYR A 223 8.98 -11.36 2.40
CA TYR A 223 8.80 -10.66 3.67
C TYR A 223 10.09 -10.68 4.51
N SER A 224 10.13 -9.86 5.55
CA SER A 224 11.21 -9.88 6.52
C SER A 224 11.18 -11.17 7.34
N LYS A 225 12.34 -11.71 7.67
CA LYS A 225 12.43 -12.90 8.54
C LYS A 225 12.19 -12.56 10.01
N ASP A 226 12.46 -11.31 10.36
CA ASP A 226 12.37 -10.83 11.75
C ASP A 226 11.02 -10.18 12.04
N ILE A 227 10.36 -9.67 10.99
CA ILE A 227 9.08 -8.97 11.08
C ILE A 227 8.22 -9.46 9.94
N LEU A 228 7.23 -10.28 10.27
CA LEU A 228 6.43 -11.06 9.35
C LEU A 228 5.79 -10.25 8.22
N GLU A 229 5.15 -9.16 8.62
CA GLU A 229 4.27 -8.38 7.76
C GLU A 229 5.00 -7.40 6.86
N ASP A 230 6.21 -6.98 7.23
CA ASP A 230 6.95 -6.03 6.42
C ASP A 230 7.75 -6.73 5.31
N PRO A 231 7.79 -6.15 4.10
CA PRO A 231 8.55 -6.72 3.00
C PRO A 231 10.06 -6.69 3.26
N ASN A 232 10.77 -7.68 2.73
CA ASN A 232 12.24 -7.60 2.57
C ASN A 232 12.58 -6.80 1.29
N ASN A 233 13.87 -6.62 0.98
CA ASN A 233 14.29 -5.88 -0.22
C ASN A 233 13.71 -6.41 -1.53
N ARG A 234 13.37 -7.72 -1.63
CA ARG A 234 12.73 -8.31 -2.80
C ARG A 234 11.24 -7.96 -2.84
N GLY A 235 10.56 -8.02 -1.69
CA GLY A 235 9.17 -7.58 -1.58
C GLY A 235 9.01 -6.08 -1.86
N TYR A 236 9.94 -5.25 -1.38
CA TYR A 236 9.97 -3.83 -1.74
C TYR A 236 10.20 -3.57 -3.23
N ASP A 237 10.98 -4.40 -3.91
CA ASP A 237 11.08 -4.34 -5.37
C ASP A 237 9.78 -4.75 -6.05
N ALA A 238 9.11 -5.78 -5.55
CA ALA A 238 7.81 -6.21 -6.08
C ALA A 238 6.75 -5.09 -5.92
N LEU A 239 6.64 -4.48 -4.74
CA LEU A 239 5.79 -3.30 -4.52
C LEU A 239 6.07 -2.20 -5.53
N ARG A 240 7.35 -1.80 -5.67
CA ARG A 240 7.76 -0.78 -6.63
C ARG A 240 7.31 -1.13 -8.06
N ARG A 241 7.43 -2.40 -8.48
CA ARG A 241 7.02 -2.85 -9.82
C ARG A 241 5.52 -2.72 -10.05
N VAL A 242 4.71 -3.09 -9.06
CA VAL A 242 3.25 -3.03 -9.15
C VAL A 242 2.78 -1.57 -9.20
N PHE A 243 3.26 -0.72 -8.28
CA PHE A 243 2.97 0.71 -8.31
C PHE A 243 3.45 1.40 -9.58
N LEU A 244 4.69 1.12 -10.02
CA LEU A 244 5.22 1.73 -11.25
C LEU A 244 4.37 1.36 -12.46
N ARG A 245 3.93 0.11 -12.57
CA ARG A 245 3.05 -0.34 -13.65
C ARG A 245 1.75 0.44 -13.64
N ALA A 246 1.05 0.45 -12.50
CA ALA A 246 -0.23 1.14 -12.35
C ALA A 246 -0.12 2.63 -12.72
N ILE A 247 0.94 3.32 -12.27
CA ILE A 247 1.17 4.74 -12.58
C ILE A 247 1.49 4.94 -14.05
N VAL A 248 2.34 4.10 -14.64
CA VAL A 248 2.74 4.24 -16.07
C VAL A 248 1.58 3.95 -17.01
N GLU A 249 0.66 3.07 -16.65
CA GLU A 249 -0.58 2.83 -17.41
C GLU A 249 -1.46 4.09 -17.49
N GLN A 250 -1.37 5.00 -16.52
CA GLN A 250 -2.09 6.28 -16.49
C GLN A 250 -1.24 7.47 -16.96
N ARG A 251 -0.01 7.24 -17.42
CA ARG A 251 0.99 8.28 -17.65
C ARG A 251 0.51 9.44 -18.54
N GLU A 252 -0.15 9.14 -19.64
CA GLU A 252 -0.62 10.18 -20.57
C GLU A 252 -1.64 11.09 -19.91
N ALA A 253 -2.66 10.51 -19.27
CA ALA A 253 -3.66 11.24 -18.51
C ALA A 253 -3.05 12.10 -17.38
N LEU A 254 -2.07 11.55 -16.66
CA LEU A 254 -1.38 12.28 -15.58
C LEU A 254 -0.61 13.51 -16.12
N ILE A 255 0.04 13.38 -17.28
CA ILE A 255 0.75 14.51 -17.92
C ILE A 255 -0.23 15.56 -18.43
N GLU A 256 -1.33 15.15 -19.07
CA GLU A 256 -2.38 16.06 -19.55
C GLU A 256 -2.95 16.89 -18.39
N ARG A 257 -3.31 16.25 -17.28
CA ARG A 257 -3.84 16.92 -16.09
C ARG A 257 -2.83 17.87 -15.44
N GLN A 258 -1.55 17.52 -15.41
CA GLN A 258 -0.53 18.48 -14.96
C GLN A 258 -0.41 19.70 -15.87
N ILE A 259 -0.56 19.52 -17.18
CA ILE A 259 -0.56 20.63 -18.14
C ILE A 259 -1.78 21.52 -17.91
N GLU A 260 -2.96 20.94 -17.69
CA GLU A 260 -4.19 21.66 -17.36
C GLU A 260 -4.05 22.45 -16.04
N ALA A 261 -3.48 21.86 -14.99
CA ALA A 261 -3.20 22.55 -13.74
C ALA A 261 -2.30 23.75 -13.95
N ASN A 262 -1.23 23.62 -14.74
CA ASN A 262 -0.33 24.73 -15.07
C ASN A 262 -1.01 25.86 -15.88
N ALA A 263 -2.03 25.53 -16.70
CA ALA A 263 -2.73 26.50 -17.50
C ALA A 263 -3.79 27.31 -16.71
N ASN A 264 -4.25 26.78 -15.59
CA ASN A 264 -5.28 27.36 -14.71
C ASN A 264 -4.69 28.23 -13.59
N SER A 265 -3.37 28.37 -13.50
CA SER A 265 -2.63 29.19 -12.55
C SER A 265 -2.13 30.49 -13.20
#